data_b2cb1b94a47adaff68d4f81025be5a22
#
_entry.id   b2cb1b94a47adaff68d4f81025be5a22
#
_cell.length_a   1.000
_cell.length_b   1.000
_cell.length_c   1.000
_cell.angle_alpha   90.00
_cell.angle_beta   90.00
_cell.angle_gamma   90.00
#
_symmetry.space_group_name_H-M   'P 1'
#
loop_
_entity.id
_entity.type
_entity.pdbx_description
1 polymer ?
#
loop_
_entity_poly.entity_id
_entity_poly.type
_entity_poly.pdbx_seq_one_letter_code
_entity_poly.pdbx_strand_id
1 'polypeptide(L)'
;IGSGLVGSEMCIRDRDGKTQVTVEYIDGKPVRIDTIVISTQHAPDITQKAIREDMIEHVIKAVLPAQFIDENTKYLINPTGRFVIGGPQGDAGLTGRKIIVDTYGGMARHGGGAFSGKDPTKVDRSAAYAARYVAKNIVAAGLADKCEIQLAYAIGVARPVSILVDTFGTGKIDEEQIVNLVEENFELRPAGIIDMLNLRHPIYRQTAAYGHFGRDDIDLPWEYTDKAESLKRQVGI
;
A
#
# COMPACT_ATOMS: atom_id res chain seq x y z
N ILE A 1 -8.19 -2.30 5.22
CA ILE A 1 -9.47 -2.85 5.66
C ILE A 1 -10.23 -1.70 6.28
N GLY A 2 -11.25 -1.21 5.58
CA GLY A 2 -12.00 -0.04 5.99
C GLY A 2 -12.79 -0.26 7.29
N SER A 3 -13.29 0.83 7.84
CA SER A 3 -14.18 0.86 9.01
C SER A 3 -15.43 -0.06 8.88
N GLY A 4 -15.68 -0.62 7.70
CA GLY A 4 -16.74 -1.60 7.44
C GLY A 4 -16.48 -3.01 7.92
N LEU A 5 -15.30 -3.31 8.47
CA LEU A 5 -14.99 -4.62 9.03
C LEU A 5 -15.84 -4.99 10.24
N VAL A 6 -16.73 -4.12 10.64
CA VAL A 6 -17.31 -4.25 11.95
C VAL A 6 -18.78 -4.00 11.86
N GLY A 7 -19.52 -5.05 11.67
CA GLY A 7 -20.97 -5.03 11.46
C GLY A 7 -21.82 -4.57 12.65
N SER A 8 -21.23 -4.08 13.73
CA SER A 8 -21.96 -3.40 14.79
C SER A 8 -21.10 -2.32 15.42
N GLU A 9 -21.70 -1.22 15.82
CA GLU A 9 -21.00 -0.11 16.49
C GLU A 9 -20.22 -0.54 17.74
N MET A 10 -20.66 -1.57 18.42
CA MET A 10 -19.96 -2.17 19.56
C MET A 10 -18.68 -2.91 19.17
N CYS A 11 -18.58 -3.34 17.93
CA CYS A 11 -17.39 -4.02 17.42
C CYS A 11 -16.31 -3.06 16.93
N ILE A 12 -16.62 -1.80 16.72
CA ILE A 12 -15.73 -0.82 16.09
C ILE A 12 -14.67 -0.27 17.04
N ARG A 13 -14.94 -0.22 18.33
CA ARG A 13 -14.15 0.65 19.19
C ARG A 13 -12.80 0.11 19.62
N ASP A 14 -12.59 -1.16 19.80
CA ASP A 14 -11.34 -1.67 20.39
C ASP A 14 -11.02 -3.09 19.93
N ARG A 15 -11.17 -3.38 18.63
CA ARG A 15 -10.99 -4.73 18.15
C ARG A 15 -9.79 -4.88 17.25
N ASP A 16 -9.00 -5.87 17.58
CA ASP A 16 -7.87 -6.32 16.79
C ASP A 16 -8.34 -7.17 15.62
N GLY A 17 -7.69 -7.04 14.48
CA GLY A 17 -8.02 -7.80 13.28
C GLY A 17 -6.85 -7.90 12.32
N LYS A 18 -6.79 -9.01 11.60
CA LYS A 18 -5.83 -9.24 10.50
C LYS A 18 -6.54 -9.82 9.32
N THR A 19 -6.11 -9.44 8.12
CA THR A 19 -6.60 -10.04 6.88
C THR A 19 -5.45 -10.37 5.97
N GLN A 20 -5.64 -11.42 5.19
CA GLN A 20 -4.76 -11.79 4.10
C GLN A 20 -5.62 -12.31 2.95
N VAL A 21 -5.29 -11.89 1.73
CA VAL A 21 -5.94 -12.37 0.51
C VAL A 21 -4.87 -12.94 -0.40
N THR A 22 -5.03 -14.19 -0.79
CA THR A 22 -4.17 -14.86 -1.76
C THR A 22 -4.86 -14.85 -3.11
N VAL A 23 -4.22 -14.22 -4.09
CA VAL A 23 -4.75 -14.05 -5.46
C VAL A 23 -3.91 -14.87 -6.42
N GLU A 24 -4.56 -15.63 -7.27
CA GLU A 24 -3.94 -16.34 -8.38
C GLU A 24 -3.79 -15.43 -9.58
N TYR A 25 -2.60 -15.44 -10.18
CA TYR A 25 -2.26 -14.67 -11.38
C TYR A 25 -1.87 -15.59 -12.52
N ILE A 26 -2.37 -15.31 -13.71
CA ILE A 26 -1.95 -15.95 -14.96
C ILE A 26 -1.46 -14.82 -15.88
N ASP A 27 -0.25 -14.95 -16.42
CA ASP A 27 0.38 -13.95 -17.30
C ASP A 27 0.33 -12.53 -16.71
N GLY A 28 0.55 -12.43 -15.39
CA GLY A 28 0.58 -11.15 -14.67
C GLY A 28 -0.78 -10.52 -14.40
N LYS A 29 -1.89 -11.18 -14.75
CA LYS A 29 -3.26 -10.71 -14.50
C LYS A 29 -3.92 -11.50 -13.39
N PRO A 30 -4.63 -10.85 -12.46
CA PRO A 30 -5.38 -11.55 -11.42
C PRO A 30 -6.55 -12.31 -12.07
N VAL A 31 -6.71 -13.59 -11.72
CA VAL A 31 -7.76 -14.46 -12.30
C VAL A 31 -8.76 -14.94 -11.27
N ARG A 32 -8.32 -15.20 -10.03
CA ARG A 32 -9.21 -15.62 -8.95
C ARG A 32 -8.59 -15.38 -7.58
N ILE A 33 -9.42 -15.39 -6.56
CA ILE A 33 -9.00 -15.39 -5.16
C ILE A 33 -8.97 -16.84 -4.67
N ASP A 34 -7.79 -17.33 -4.29
CA ASP A 34 -7.62 -18.68 -3.79
C ASP A 34 -8.02 -18.79 -2.32
N THR A 35 -7.49 -17.90 -1.48
CA THR A 35 -7.70 -17.99 -0.03
C THR A 35 -7.90 -16.61 0.59
N ILE A 36 -8.87 -16.50 1.47
CA ILE A 36 -9.13 -15.33 2.29
C ILE A 36 -8.99 -15.74 3.75
N VAL A 37 -8.07 -15.08 4.46
CA VAL A 37 -7.88 -15.26 5.90
C VAL A 37 -8.36 -14.01 6.61
N ILE A 38 -9.24 -14.18 7.60
CA ILE A 38 -9.66 -13.10 8.51
C ILE A 38 -9.52 -13.60 9.93
N SER A 39 -8.77 -12.87 10.74
CA SER A 39 -8.77 -13.03 12.19
C SER A 39 -9.35 -11.76 12.80
N THR A 40 -10.44 -11.87 13.53
CA THR A 40 -11.11 -10.73 14.14
C THR A 40 -11.45 -11.01 15.60
N GLN A 41 -11.13 -10.06 16.46
CA GLN A 41 -11.55 -10.07 17.85
C GLN A 41 -13.07 -9.98 17.93
N HIS A 42 -13.69 -10.71 18.85
CA HIS A 42 -15.13 -10.79 18.99
C HIS A 42 -15.58 -10.80 20.46
N ALA A 43 -16.86 -10.54 20.70
CA ALA A 43 -17.46 -10.66 22.02
C ALA A 43 -17.49 -12.13 22.47
N PRO A 44 -17.41 -12.40 23.79
CA PRO A 44 -17.29 -13.75 24.31
C PRO A 44 -18.51 -14.66 24.05
N ASP A 45 -19.66 -14.08 23.77
CA ASP A 45 -20.96 -14.72 23.55
C ASP A 45 -21.27 -15.01 22.06
N ILE A 46 -20.44 -14.52 21.15
CA ILE A 46 -20.61 -14.76 19.70
C ILE A 46 -20.05 -16.14 19.31
N THR A 47 -20.81 -16.89 18.53
CA THR A 47 -20.38 -18.19 18.02
C THR A 47 -19.46 -18.05 16.80
N GLN A 48 -18.56 -19.01 16.60
CA GLN A 48 -17.69 -19.05 15.40
C GLN A 48 -18.51 -19.14 14.10
N LYS A 49 -19.66 -19.79 14.14
CA LYS A 49 -20.58 -19.85 12.99
C LYS A 49 -21.10 -18.46 12.63
N ALA A 50 -21.59 -17.70 13.60
CA ALA A 50 -22.07 -16.32 13.38
C ALA A 50 -20.96 -15.41 12.84
N ILE A 51 -19.77 -15.47 13.45
CA ILE A 51 -18.61 -14.69 12.95
C ILE A 51 -18.31 -15.02 11.49
N ARG A 52 -18.33 -16.31 11.13
CA ARG A 52 -18.06 -16.73 9.76
C ARG A 52 -19.11 -16.20 8.78
N GLU A 53 -20.38 -16.31 9.11
CA GLU A 53 -21.48 -15.83 8.30
C GLU A 53 -21.41 -14.30 8.11
N ASP A 54 -21.20 -13.56 9.19
CA ASP A 54 -21.07 -12.09 9.17
C ASP A 54 -19.87 -11.63 8.35
N MET A 55 -18.70 -12.27 8.51
CA MET A 55 -17.52 -11.90 7.74
C MET A 55 -17.67 -12.17 6.25
N ILE A 56 -18.32 -13.26 5.87
CA ILE A 56 -18.58 -13.55 4.46
C ILE A 56 -19.57 -12.55 3.87
N GLU A 57 -20.69 -12.32 4.53
CA GLU A 57 -21.79 -11.53 3.99
C GLU A 57 -21.50 -10.03 4.01
N HIS A 58 -21.00 -9.52 5.14
CA HIS A 58 -20.89 -8.08 5.35
C HIS A 58 -19.49 -7.51 5.09
N VAL A 59 -18.48 -8.37 4.95
CA VAL A 59 -17.11 -7.92 4.70
C VAL A 59 -16.61 -8.42 3.34
N ILE A 60 -16.52 -9.74 3.15
CA ILE A 60 -15.89 -10.30 1.95
C ILE A 60 -16.69 -9.93 0.71
N LYS A 61 -18.00 -10.19 0.69
CA LYS A 61 -18.85 -9.85 -0.44
C LYS A 61 -19.00 -8.35 -0.69
N ALA A 62 -18.86 -7.54 0.35
CA ALA A 62 -18.96 -6.07 0.22
C ALA A 62 -17.68 -5.43 -0.34
N VAL A 63 -16.50 -6.05 -0.10
CA VAL A 63 -15.20 -5.46 -0.42
C VAL A 63 -14.56 -6.08 -1.65
N LEU A 64 -14.71 -7.41 -1.82
CA LEU A 64 -14.02 -8.12 -2.89
C LEU A 64 -14.89 -8.22 -4.15
N PRO A 65 -14.31 -8.00 -5.36
CA PRO A 65 -15.05 -8.15 -6.60
C PRO A 65 -15.53 -9.59 -6.80
N ALA A 66 -16.84 -9.77 -6.97
CA ALA A 66 -17.47 -11.09 -7.05
C ALA A 66 -16.91 -11.97 -8.17
N GLN A 67 -16.41 -11.37 -9.24
CA GLN A 67 -15.83 -12.07 -10.39
C GLN A 67 -14.54 -12.86 -10.07
N PHE A 68 -13.88 -12.54 -8.95
CA PHE A 68 -12.67 -13.25 -8.51
C PHE A 68 -12.93 -14.31 -7.45
N ILE A 69 -14.18 -14.45 -6.99
CA ILE A 69 -14.59 -15.42 -5.99
C ILE A 69 -15.32 -16.57 -6.67
N ASP A 70 -14.88 -17.79 -6.43
CA ASP A 70 -15.49 -19.00 -6.98
C ASP A 70 -15.77 -20.04 -5.89
N GLU A 71 -16.30 -21.21 -6.29
CA GLU A 71 -16.62 -22.33 -5.40
C GLU A 71 -15.39 -22.94 -4.70
N ASN A 72 -14.19 -22.72 -5.27
CA ASN A 72 -12.92 -23.22 -4.74
C ASN A 72 -12.24 -22.22 -3.81
N THR A 73 -12.77 -21.01 -3.69
CA THR A 73 -12.23 -19.98 -2.79
C THR A 73 -12.33 -20.43 -1.33
N LYS A 74 -11.21 -20.48 -0.64
CA LYS A 74 -11.11 -20.90 0.76
C LYS A 74 -11.31 -19.73 1.71
N TYR A 75 -12.18 -19.89 2.68
CA TYR A 75 -12.45 -18.91 3.73
C TYR A 75 -11.92 -19.43 5.08
N LEU A 76 -10.86 -18.84 5.58
CA LEU A 76 -10.24 -19.12 6.87
C LEU A 76 -10.55 -17.99 7.86
N ILE A 77 -11.69 -18.09 8.53
CA ILE A 77 -12.17 -17.05 9.46
C ILE A 77 -11.97 -17.56 10.88
N ASN A 78 -11.16 -16.81 11.66
CA ASN A 78 -10.71 -17.20 13.00
C ASN A 78 -10.26 -18.68 13.06
N PRO A 79 -9.29 -19.10 12.22
CA PRO A 79 -8.93 -20.52 12.10
C PRO A 79 -8.36 -21.10 13.41
N THR A 80 -7.84 -20.27 14.31
CA THR A 80 -7.39 -20.66 15.65
C THR A 80 -8.52 -20.71 16.69
N GLY A 81 -9.75 -20.36 16.30
CA GLY A 81 -10.92 -20.37 17.15
C GLY A 81 -11.18 -19.06 17.86
N ARG A 82 -11.31 -19.09 19.19
CA ARG A 82 -11.75 -17.95 19.98
C ARG A 82 -10.71 -16.83 20.05
N PHE A 83 -11.10 -15.60 19.71
CA PHE A 83 -10.28 -14.39 19.76
C PHE A 83 -11.04 -13.26 20.52
N VAL A 84 -11.10 -13.36 21.83
CA VAL A 84 -11.82 -12.41 22.69
C VAL A 84 -10.90 -11.34 23.27
N ILE A 85 -9.66 -11.71 23.62
CA ILE A 85 -8.65 -10.79 24.12
C ILE A 85 -7.78 -10.35 22.95
N GLY A 86 -7.72 -9.05 22.68
CA GLY A 86 -6.92 -8.48 21.58
C GLY A 86 -6.60 -7.00 21.87
N GLY A 87 -6.01 -6.33 20.86
CA GLY A 87 -5.53 -4.97 21.01
C GLY A 87 -4.40 -4.84 22.04
N PRO A 88 -4.20 -3.68 22.68
CA PRO A 88 -3.10 -3.44 23.61
C PRO A 88 -3.07 -4.38 24.82
N GLN A 89 -4.20 -4.96 25.18
CA GLN A 89 -4.29 -5.94 26.27
C GLN A 89 -3.69 -7.30 25.85
N GLY A 90 -3.88 -7.69 24.58
CA GLY A 90 -3.33 -8.93 24.04
C GLY A 90 -1.87 -8.79 23.58
N ASP A 91 -1.59 -7.71 22.90
CA ASP A 91 -0.26 -7.40 22.38
C ASP A 91 -0.11 -5.89 22.18
N ALA A 92 0.89 -5.29 22.80
CA ALA A 92 1.15 -3.87 22.66
C ALA A 92 1.82 -3.57 21.32
N GLY A 93 1.13 -2.82 20.47
CA GLY A 93 1.65 -2.36 19.17
C GLY A 93 2.38 -1.04 19.28
N LEU A 94 3.32 -0.83 18.33
CA LEU A 94 3.97 0.44 18.12
C LEU A 94 3.77 0.87 16.65
N THR A 95 3.59 2.18 16.42
CA THR A 95 3.51 2.71 15.06
C THR A 95 4.82 2.47 14.31
N GLY A 96 4.76 2.22 13.01
CA GLY A 96 5.93 1.91 12.19
C GLY A 96 6.53 0.51 12.39
N ARG A 97 5.83 -0.40 13.10
CA ARG A 97 6.24 -1.81 13.28
C ARG A 97 5.52 -2.77 12.32
N LYS A 98 4.69 -2.25 11.43
CA LYS A 98 3.97 -2.99 10.37
C LYS A 98 4.22 -2.37 9.00
N ILE A 99 5.52 -2.17 8.66
CA ILE A 99 5.96 -1.42 7.48
C ILE A 99 5.44 -1.98 6.15
N ILE A 100 5.20 -3.26 6.08
CA ILE A 100 4.65 -3.90 4.89
C ILE A 100 3.13 -3.66 4.78
N VAL A 101 2.41 -3.68 5.90
CA VAL A 101 0.99 -3.30 5.96
C VAL A 101 0.81 -1.81 5.66
N ASP A 102 1.75 -0.99 6.12
CA ASP A 102 1.75 0.46 5.87
C ASP A 102 1.95 0.82 4.39
N THR A 103 2.43 -0.10 3.57
CA THR A 103 2.84 0.14 2.18
C THR A 103 2.12 -0.74 1.17
N TYR A 104 2.73 -1.85 0.74
CA TYR A 104 2.26 -2.66 -0.39
C TYR A 104 1.74 -4.05 -0.03
N GLY A 105 1.67 -4.39 1.26
CA GLY A 105 1.13 -5.67 1.72
C GLY A 105 1.91 -6.90 1.23
N GLY A 106 3.18 -6.73 0.82
CA GLY A 106 4.02 -7.79 0.27
C GLY A 106 3.98 -7.91 -1.26
N MET A 107 3.18 -7.08 -1.96
CA MET A 107 3.12 -7.11 -3.44
C MET A 107 4.38 -6.53 -4.08
N ALA A 108 5.02 -5.52 -3.46
CA ALA A 108 6.25 -4.88 -3.93
C ALA A 108 7.34 -4.94 -2.86
N ARG A 109 8.58 -4.68 -3.27
CA ARG A 109 9.73 -4.59 -2.39
C ARG A 109 9.62 -3.37 -1.47
N HIS A 110 10.33 -3.43 -0.35
CA HIS A 110 10.36 -2.37 0.65
C HIS A 110 11.81 -2.12 1.10
N GLY A 111 12.18 -0.85 1.26
CA GLY A 111 13.54 -0.47 1.68
C GLY A 111 13.84 -0.68 3.17
N GLY A 112 12.84 -1.06 3.98
CA GLY A 112 12.99 -1.36 5.41
C GLY A 112 12.74 -0.19 6.35
N GLY A 113 12.59 1.04 5.84
CA GLY A 113 12.37 2.24 6.64
C GLY A 113 10.91 2.40 7.10
N ALA A 114 10.68 2.59 8.40
CA ALA A 114 9.36 2.99 8.90
C ALA A 114 9.06 4.44 8.56
N PHE A 115 7.78 4.77 8.30
CA PHE A 115 7.35 6.14 7.97
C PHE A 115 6.86 6.91 9.18
N SER A 116 5.84 6.40 9.85
CA SER A 116 5.24 7.04 11.02
C SER A 116 6.26 7.23 12.14
N GLY A 117 6.23 8.41 12.77
CA GLY A 117 7.21 8.81 13.78
C GLY A 117 8.43 9.55 13.22
N LYS A 118 8.60 9.61 11.90
CA LYS A 118 9.65 10.38 11.23
C LYS A 118 9.07 11.63 10.58
N ASP A 119 9.77 12.75 10.68
CA ASP A 119 9.46 13.93 9.89
C ASP A 119 9.94 13.78 8.43
N PRO A 120 9.50 14.63 7.48
CA PRO A 120 9.82 14.46 6.06
C PRO A 120 11.29 14.72 5.69
N THR A 121 12.12 15.16 6.61
CA THR A 121 13.58 15.27 6.35
C THR A 121 14.26 13.90 6.30
N LYS A 122 13.62 12.86 6.82
CA LYS A 122 14.09 11.47 6.79
C LYS A 122 13.71 10.82 5.46
N VAL A 123 14.72 10.47 4.68
CA VAL A 123 14.54 9.86 3.34
C VAL A 123 13.81 8.51 3.39
N ASP A 124 13.90 7.76 4.48
CA ASP A 124 13.10 6.55 4.69
C ASP A 124 11.60 6.79 4.44
N ARG A 125 11.12 7.97 4.78
CA ARG A 125 9.75 8.39 4.55
C ARG A 125 9.61 9.17 3.24
N SER A 126 10.29 10.29 3.10
CA SER A 126 10.10 11.20 1.96
C SER A 126 10.51 10.58 0.63
N ALA A 127 11.61 9.83 0.57
CA ALA A 127 12.02 9.18 -0.67
C ALA A 127 11.12 8.00 -1.05
N ALA A 128 10.54 7.28 -0.09
CA ALA A 128 9.55 6.26 -0.38
C ALA A 128 8.27 6.88 -0.99
N TYR A 129 7.84 8.04 -0.52
CA TYR A 129 6.74 8.79 -1.11
C TYR A 129 7.09 9.31 -2.52
N ALA A 130 8.30 9.81 -2.71
CA ALA A 130 8.77 10.24 -4.02
C ALA A 130 8.85 9.07 -5.01
N ALA A 131 9.39 7.92 -4.60
CA ALA A 131 9.43 6.72 -5.43
C ALA A 131 8.02 6.26 -5.84
N ARG A 132 7.04 6.32 -4.92
CA ARG A 132 5.63 6.05 -5.22
C ARG A 132 5.08 7.01 -6.26
N TYR A 133 5.31 8.31 -6.09
CA TYR A 133 4.87 9.35 -7.01
C TYR A 133 5.47 9.15 -8.41
N VAL A 134 6.78 8.90 -8.50
CA VAL A 134 7.47 8.62 -9.76
C VAL A 134 6.87 7.40 -10.44
N ALA A 135 6.81 6.26 -9.74
CA ALA A 135 6.30 5.00 -10.32
C ALA A 135 4.87 5.15 -10.84
N LYS A 136 3.99 5.84 -10.10
CA LYS A 136 2.62 6.11 -10.54
C LYS A 136 2.57 6.95 -11.81
N ASN A 137 3.40 7.98 -11.92
CA ASN A 137 3.44 8.81 -13.12
C ASN A 137 3.98 8.07 -14.33
N ILE A 138 4.98 7.18 -14.17
CA ILE A 138 5.49 6.32 -15.25
C ILE A 138 4.39 5.40 -15.79
N VAL A 139 3.64 4.73 -14.89
CA VAL A 139 2.55 3.84 -15.28
C VAL A 139 1.38 4.64 -15.89
N ALA A 140 1.00 5.76 -15.29
CA ALA A 140 -0.07 6.62 -15.82
C ALA A 140 0.27 7.24 -17.18
N ALA A 141 1.54 7.53 -17.45
CA ALA A 141 2.03 7.95 -18.76
C ALA A 141 1.97 6.82 -19.81
N GLY A 142 1.71 5.59 -19.40
CA GLY A 142 1.69 4.43 -20.27
C GLY A 142 3.07 3.96 -20.73
N LEU A 143 4.13 4.33 -20.00
CA LEU A 143 5.51 3.93 -20.30
C LEU A 143 5.82 2.48 -19.88
N ALA A 144 5.07 1.97 -18.92
CA ALA A 144 5.10 0.58 -18.46
C ALA A 144 3.76 0.20 -17.83
N ASP A 145 3.44 -1.08 -17.77
CA ASP A 145 2.26 -1.58 -17.05
C ASP A 145 2.54 -1.74 -15.55
N LYS A 146 3.81 -1.94 -15.20
CA LYS A 146 4.33 -2.05 -13.83
C LYS A 146 5.62 -1.27 -13.72
N CYS A 147 5.84 -0.62 -12.58
CA CYS A 147 7.07 0.12 -12.33
C CYS A 147 7.42 0.09 -10.85
N GLU A 148 8.66 -0.28 -10.57
CA GLU A 148 9.27 -0.16 -9.24
C GLU A 148 10.46 0.80 -9.32
N ILE A 149 10.56 1.71 -8.37
CA ILE A 149 11.65 2.68 -8.27
C ILE A 149 12.42 2.44 -6.97
N GLN A 150 13.72 2.29 -7.08
CA GLN A 150 14.61 2.25 -5.93
C GLN A 150 15.50 3.49 -5.92
N LEU A 151 15.53 4.17 -4.78
CA LEU A 151 16.38 5.34 -4.53
C LEU A 151 17.35 5.01 -3.40
N ALA A 152 18.66 5.21 -3.63
CA ALA A 152 19.68 5.05 -2.61
C ALA A 152 20.32 6.39 -2.28
N TYR A 153 20.52 6.66 -0.98
CA TYR A 153 21.15 7.90 -0.50
C TYR A 153 22.37 7.59 0.37
N ALA A 154 23.35 8.47 0.31
CA ALA A 154 24.45 8.47 1.25
C ALA A 154 24.31 9.67 2.21
N ILE A 155 24.61 9.47 3.48
CA ILE A 155 24.56 10.54 4.48
C ILE A 155 25.53 11.66 4.07
N GLY A 156 25.06 12.89 4.08
CA GLY A 156 25.83 14.06 3.67
C GLY A 156 25.84 14.35 2.16
N VAL A 157 25.22 13.48 1.33
CA VAL A 157 25.08 13.69 -0.11
C VAL A 157 23.61 13.93 -0.44
N ALA A 158 23.31 15.10 -1.00
CA ALA A 158 21.91 15.49 -1.25
C ALA A 158 21.26 14.74 -2.41
N ARG A 159 21.99 14.43 -3.48
CA ARG A 159 21.46 13.65 -4.61
C ARG A 159 21.44 12.16 -4.29
N PRO A 160 20.46 11.41 -4.79
CA PRO A 160 20.55 9.94 -4.76
C PRO A 160 21.87 9.48 -5.37
N VAL A 161 22.52 8.51 -4.75
CA VAL A 161 23.74 7.89 -5.29
C VAL A 161 23.41 6.80 -6.31
N SER A 162 22.16 6.35 -6.33
CA SER A 162 21.63 5.41 -7.33
C SER A 162 20.12 5.57 -7.47
N ILE A 163 19.68 5.50 -8.72
CA ILE A 163 18.27 5.37 -9.11
C ILE A 163 18.17 4.09 -9.93
N LEU A 164 17.33 3.16 -9.51
CA LEU A 164 17.03 1.96 -10.28
C LEU A 164 15.55 1.94 -10.61
N VAL A 165 15.26 1.63 -11.86
CA VAL A 165 13.91 1.40 -12.38
C VAL A 165 13.80 -0.07 -12.77
N ASP A 166 12.72 -0.73 -12.38
CA ASP A 166 12.37 -2.09 -12.79
C ASP A 166 10.94 -2.05 -13.34
N THR A 167 10.79 -2.29 -14.61
CA THR A 167 9.49 -2.33 -15.29
C THR A 167 8.93 -3.75 -15.40
N PHE A 168 9.63 -4.74 -14.84
CA PHE A 168 9.25 -6.16 -14.91
C PHE A 168 9.02 -6.65 -16.35
N GLY A 169 9.79 -6.10 -17.30
CA GLY A 169 9.67 -6.42 -18.73
C GLY A 169 8.42 -5.84 -19.41
N THR A 170 7.70 -4.93 -18.76
CA THR A 170 6.50 -4.27 -19.33
C THR A 170 6.80 -2.88 -19.92
N GLY A 171 8.06 -2.43 -19.88
CA GLY A 171 8.49 -1.13 -20.38
C GLY A 171 8.27 -1.00 -21.89
N LYS A 172 7.77 0.15 -22.34
CA LYS A 172 7.64 0.49 -23.75
C LYS A 172 8.87 1.21 -24.30
N ILE A 173 9.74 1.64 -23.41
CA ILE A 173 11.07 2.20 -23.68
C ILE A 173 12.06 1.55 -22.73
N ASP A 174 13.35 1.70 -22.99
CA ASP A 174 14.40 1.14 -22.14
C ASP A 174 14.39 1.75 -20.75
N GLU A 175 14.71 0.96 -19.73
CA GLU A 175 14.73 1.39 -18.33
C GLU A 175 15.74 2.54 -18.08
N GLU A 176 16.87 2.55 -18.84
CA GLU A 176 17.83 3.65 -18.79
C GLU A 176 17.20 4.98 -19.28
N GLN A 177 16.37 4.92 -20.32
CA GLN A 177 15.62 6.10 -20.79
C GLN A 177 14.59 6.55 -19.74
N ILE A 178 13.95 5.62 -19.02
CA ILE A 178 13.05 5.97 -17.92
C ILE A 178 13.84 6.63 -16.77
N VAL A 179 15.04 6.13 -16.44
CA VAL A 179 15.91 6.77 -15.42
C VAL A 179 16.23 8.21 -15.80
N ASN A 180 16.59 8.47 -17.04
CA ASN A 180 16.86 9.83 -17.53
C ASN A 180 15.63 10.75 -17.41
N LEU A 181 14.46 10.25 -17.79
CA LEU A 181 13.19 10.97 -17.61
C LEU A 181 12.90 11.28 -16.12
N VAL A 182 13.21 10.34 -15.25
CA VAL A 182 13.04 10.55 -13.79
C VAL A 182 13.96 11.64 -13.31
N GLU A 183 15.23 11.64 -13.68
CA GLU A 183 16.20 12.66 -13.29
C GLU A 183 15.85 14.07 -13.81
N GLU A 184 15.28 14.16 -15.01
CA GLU A 184 14.89 15.43 -15.63
C GLU A 184 13.60 16.02 -15.07
N ASN A 185 12.64 15.17 -14.66
CA ASN A 185 11.29 15.61 -14.32
C ASN A 185 10.97 15.63 -12.83
N PHE A 186 11.79 14.96 -11.99
CA PHE A 186 11.52 14.82 -10.56
C PHE A 186 12.71 15.30 -9.73
N GLU A 187 12.44 16.19 -8.79
CA GLU A 187 13.47 16.63 -7.85
C GLU A 187 13.59 15.63 -6.70
N LEU A 188 14.67 14.85 -6.72
CA LEU A 188 14.87 13.74 -5.78
C LEU A 188 15.85 14.07 -4.63
N ARG A 189 16.33 15.31 -4.51
CA ARG A 189 17.03 15.76 -3.31
C ARG A 189 16.04 15.89 -2.14
N PRO A 190 16.44 15.60 -0.89
CA PRO A 190 15.50 15.61 0.25
C PRO A 190 14.66 16.88 0.36
N ALA A 191 15.27 18.06 0.23
CA ALA A 191 14.55 19.33 0.25
C ALA A 191 13.59 19.47 -0.94
N GLY A 192 14.02 19.04 -2.14
CA GLY A 192 13.21 19.07 -3.35
C GLY A 192 12.00 18.13 -3.27
N ILE A 193 12.15 16.95 -2.69
CA ILE A 193 11.03 16.04 -2.44
C ILE A 193 10.01 16.69 -1.51
N ILE A 194 10.47 17.31 -0.43
CA ILE A 194 9.61 18.01 0.54
C ILE A 194 8.80 19.11 -0.14
N ASP A 195 9.44 19.89 -1.01
CA ASP A 195 8.78 20.98 -1.72
C ASP A 195 7.86 20.44 -2.84
N MET A 196 8.32 19.47 -3.64
CA MET A 196 7.56 18.85 -4.73
C MET A 196 6.25 18.19 -4.25
N LEU A 197 6.31 17.48 -3.13
CA LEU A 197 5.16 16.78 -2.55
C LEU A 197 4.48 17.55 -1.41
N ASN A 198 4.86 18.82 -1.19
CA ASN A 198 4.31 19.67 -0.12
C ASN A 198 4.28 18.97 1.26
N LEU A 199 5.37 18.31 1.62
CA LEU A 199 5.41 17.44 2.80
C LEU A 199 5.47 18.20 4.14
N ARG A 200 5.50 19.54 4.13
CA ARG A 200 5.35 20.37 5.35
C ARG A 200 3.88 20.54 5.75
N HIS A 201 2.95 20.19 4.87
CA HIS A 201 1.52 20.25 5.17
C HIS A 201 1.12 19.14 6.16
N PRO A 202 0.15 19.37 7.08
CA PRO A 202 -0.21 18.41 8.13
C PRO A 202 -1.12 17.27 7.63
N ILE A 203 -0.63 16.45 6.71
CA ILE A 203 -1.36 15.33 6.07
C ILE A 203 -1.16 13.98 6.78
N TYR A 204 -0.25 13.90 7.75
CA TYR A 204 0.26 12.62 8.28
C TYR A 204 -0.70 11.89 9.20
N ARG A 205 -1.61 12.60 9.90
CA ARG A 205 -2.57 11.96 10.79
C ARG A 205 -3.45 10.94 10.07
N GLN A 206 -3.83 11.23 8.85
CA GLN A 206 -4.68 10.38 8.01
C GLN A 206 -3.98 9.08 7.58
N THR A 207 -2.64 9.08 7.50
CA THR A 207 -1.85 7.92 7.12
C THR A 207 -1.50 7.00 8.29
N ALA A 208 -1.84 7.37 9.52
CA ALA A 208 -1.54 6.57 10.71
C ALA A 208 -2.38 5.29 10.81
N ALA A 209 -3.45 5.19 10.02
CA ALA A 209 -4.29 4.00 9.90
C ALA A 209 -4.53 3.68 8.42
N TYR A 210 -4.67 2.41 8.10
CA TYR A 210 -5.01 1.88 6.76
C TYR A 210 -3.95 2.08 5.67
N GLY A 211 -2.69 2.29 6.06
CA GLY A 211 -1.57 2.40 5.15
C GLY A 211 -1.37 3.78 4.54
N HIS A 212 -0.25 3.92 3.84
CA HIS A 212 0.20 5.18 3.25
C HIS A 212 0.01 5.24 1.74
N PHE A 213 -0.17 4.11 1.06
CA PHE A 213 -0.25 4.01 -0.40
C PHE A 213 -1.57 3.43 -0.88
N GLY A 214 -1.95 3.79 -2.11
CA GLY A 214 -3.16 3.28 -2.75
C GLY A 214 -4.45 3.76 -2.08
N ARG A 215 -4.41 4.89 -1.40
CA ARG A 215 -5.54 5.52 -0.73
C ARG A 215 -6.25 6.46 -1.69
N ASP A 216 -7.49 6.14 -2.02
CA ASP A 216 -8.39 6.97 -2.84
C ASP A 216 -9.45 7.71 -2.01
N ASP A 217 -9.50 7.41 -0.72
CA ASP A 217 -10.38 8.02 0.27
C ASP A 217 -9.82 9.32 0.88
N ILE A 218 -8.53 9.60 0.68
CA ILE A 218 -7.84 10.80 1.17
C ILE A 218 -6.91 11.37 0.11
N ASP A 219 -6.73 12.68 0.15
CA ASP A 219 -5.88 13.41 -0.78
C ASP A 219 -4.41 13.36 -0.34
N LEU A 220 -3.59 12.61 -1.09
CA LEU A 220 -2.17 12.40 -0.80
C LEU A 220 -1.32 12.76 -2.03
N PRO A 221 -0.35 13.69 -1.90
CA PRO A 221 0.44 14.19 -3.03
C PRO A 221 1.21 13.10 -3.79
N TRP A 222 1.65 12.06 -3.12
CA TRP A 222 2.37 10.96 -3.77
C TRP A 222 1.48 10.00 -4.57
N GLU A 223 0.16 10.20 -4.53
CA GLU A 223 -0.78 9.47 -5.37
C GLU A 223 -1.17 10.22 -6.65
N TYR A 224 -0.69 11.47 -6.85
CA TYR A 224 -0.98 12.24 -8.04
C TYR A 224 -0.26 11.70 -9.29
N THR A 225 -0.86 11.95 -10.45
CA THR A 225 -0.34 11.56 -11.77
C THR A 225 -0.23 12.77 -12.71
N ASP A 226 -0.01 13.94 -12.14
CA ASP A 226 0.04 15.22 -12.82
C ASP A 226 1.22 15.39 -13.80
N LYS A 227 2.26 14.56 -13.66
CA LYS A 227 3.39 14.52 -14.59
C LYS A 227 3.17 13.58 -15.81
N ALA A 228 2.17 12.71 -15.76
CA ALA A 228 1.98 11.65 -16.76
C ALA A 228 1.92 12.18 -18.20
N GLU A 229 1.10 13.21 -18.46
CA GLU A 229 0.96 13.79 -19.80
C GLU A 229 2.25 14.48 -20.28
N SER A 230 3.04 15.05 -19.38
CA SER A 230 4.33 15.65 -19.71
C SER A 230 5.35 14.57 -20.09
N LEU A 231 5.43 13.50 -19.33
CA LEU A 231 6.31 12.36 -19.58
C LEU A 231 5.98 11.70 -20.92
N LYS A 232 4.70 11.46 -21.16
CA LYS A 232 4.21 10.89 -22.40
C LYS A 232 4.64 11.71 -23.64
N ARG A 233 4.47 13.02 -23.58
CA ARG A 233 4.89 13.93 -24.67
C ARG A 233 6.38 13.93 -24.93
N GLN A 234 7.22 13.81 -23.88
CA GLN A 234 8.68 13.80 -24.03
C GLN A 234 9.18 12.56 -24.76
N VAL A 235 8.44 11.47 -24.70
CA VAL A 235 8.80 10.19 -25.38
C VAL A 235 8.10 10.05 -26.72
N GLY A 236 7.12 10.90 -27.05
CA GLY A 236 6.45 10.89 -28.34
C GLY A 236 5.40 9.76 -28.52
N ILE A 237 4.77 9.29 -27.43
CA ILE A 237 3.74 8.24 -27.45
C ILE A 237 2.38 8.75 -26.94
#